data_8d1dc5cebadedc827c84a2f2b498d58f
#
_entry.id   8d1dc5cebadedc827c84a2f2b498d58f
#
_cell.length_a   1.000
_cell.length_b   1.000
_cell.length_c   1.000
_cell.angle_alpha   90.00
_cell.angle_beta   90.00
_cell.angle_gamma   90.00
#
_symmetry.space_group_name_H-M   'P 1'
#
loop_
_entity.id
_entity.type
_entity.pdbx_description
1 polymer ?
#
loop_
_entity_poly.entity_id
_entity_poly.type
_entity_poly.pdbx_seq_one_letter_code
_entity_poly.pdbx_strand_id
1 'polypeptide(L)'
;EGSYMGPLLLQIQADGGWDVTSYCDPKVNQPGENPITNWSISADPLSAGGIQFAPFANNQMFFERHHQKMLVINGVDMQTNSHTTGVLHNWSGRNSEGYPVLTALFAAHHAPTIPMPYVNFGGFGATENVIRYTRLEGNPDQLRQVLEPNIKGYYTPHENNDYDEPIYYTTSEELELLGKYRRARFQRLMQNNQLLSREAQNLDAYVDAIENRNELKSFASYLPTSDERIEDAPMIYPNMKAQVQIISAAFSAGVSCSADLQLGGFDTHDDHDNRHAPLLSYLNESIDLVWQLAEAGGYADRLTVVIGSDFSRTPNYNSQ
;
A
#
# COMPACT_ATOMS: atom_id res chain seq x y z
N GLU A 1 3.19 14.05 -21.53
CA GLU A 1 3.33 14.59 -20.17
C GLU A 1 4.21 13.64 -19.40
N GLY A 2 5.13 14.16 -18.61
CA GLY A 2 6.16 13.35 -17.96
C GLY A 2 5.60 12.56 -16.78
N SER A 3 6.24 11.44 -16.47
CA SER A 3 6.02 10.64 -15.26
C SER A 3 6.03 11.53 -13.99
N TYR A 4 5.13 11.26 -13.04
CA TYR A 4 5.09 12.02 -11.78
C TYR A 4 6.38 11.88 -10.98
N MET A 5 6.98 13.02 -10.63
CA MET A 5 8.26 13.11 -9.92
C MET A 5 8.15 13.86 -8.58
N GLY A 6 6.95 14.12 -8.10
CA GLY A 6 6.69 14.77 -6.80
C GLY A 6 6.81 13.82 -5.60
N PRO A 7 6.45 14.28 -4.40
CA PRO A 7 6.52 13.48 -3.18
C PRO A 7 5.57 12.27 -3.21
N LEU A 8 5.96 11.20 -2.52
CA LEU A 8 5.23 9.94 -2.44
C LEU A 8 4.86 9.62 -0.99
N LEU A 9 3.67 9.06 -0.77
CA LEU A 9 3.20 8.64 0.54
C LEU A 9 2.72 7.18 0.50
N LEU A 10 3.29 6.35 1.38
CA LEU A 10 2.83 5.00 1.64
C LEU A 10 2.36 4.89 3.08
N GLN A 11 1.12 4.50 3.31
CA GLN A 11 0.59 4.24 4.64
C GLN A 11 0.38 2.74 4.84
N ILE A 12 0.82 2.21 5.99
CA ILE A 12 0.77 0.79 6.33
C ILE A 12 -0.02 0.62 7.61
N GLN A 13 -1.08 -0.18 7.56
CA GLN A 13 -1.90 -0.56 8.70
C GLN A 13 -1.46 -1.93 9.23
N ALA A 14 -1.00 -1.97 10.48
CA ALA A 14 -0.89 -3.19 11.26
C ALA A 14 -2.25 -3.45 11.93
N ASP A 15 -3.11 -4.23 11.26
CA ASP A 15 -4.52 -4.36 11.61
C ASP A 15 -4.75 -5.41 12.70
N GLY A 16 -5.51 -5.02 13.73
CA GLY A 16 -5.86 -5.86 14.87
C GLY A 16 -5.25 -5.41 16.21
N GLY A 17 -4.68 -4.20 16.28
CA GLY A 17 -4.11 -3.69 17.51
C GLY A 17 -2.75 -4.33 17.81
N TRP A 18 -1.70 -3.85 17.18
CA TRP A 18 -0.35 -4.36 17.42
C TRP A 18 0.13 -4.14 18.86
N ASP A 19 1.11 -4.90 19.32
CA ASP A 19 1.73 -4.72 20.61
C ASP A 19 2.94 -3.78 20.50
N VAL A 20 2.74 -2.51 20.79
CA VAL A 20 3.82 -1.50 20.78
C VAL A 20 4.87 -1.77 21.85
N THR A 21 4.52 -2.50 22.93
CA THR A 21 5.45 -2.83 24.01
C THR A 21 6.47 -3.88 23.58
N SER A 22 6.10 -4.72 22.64
CA SER A 22 6.98 -5.66 21.95
C SER A 22 7.61 -5.08 20.69
N TYR A 23 7.44 -3.78 20.41
CA TYR A 23 7.97 -3.11 19.22
C TYR A 23 8.74 -1.84 19.59
N CYS A 24 8.16 -0.66 19.42
CA CYS A 24 8.81 0.65 19.48
C CYS A 24 8.47 1.49 20.73
N ASP A 25 7.67 0.97 21.64
CA ASP A 25 7.40 1.57 22.96
C ASP A 25 7.59 0.54 24.09
N PRO A 26 8.83 0.02 24.26
CA PRO A 26 9.09 -1.08 25.20
C PRO A 26 8.74 -0.69 26.62
N LYS A 27 7.99 -1.56 27.30
CA LYS A 27 7.65 -1.44 28.73
C LYS A 27 8.33 -2.52 29.52
N VAL A 28 8.87 -2.14 30.68
CA VAL A 28 9.48 -3.03 31.65
C VAL A 28 8.76 -2.92 32.98
N ASN A 29 8.87 -3.96 33.81
CA ASN A 29 8.27 -3.99 35.13
C ASN A 29 8.76 -2.82 35.99
N GLN A 30 7.84 -2.12 36.64
CA GLN A 30 8.12 -1.07 37.61
C GLN A 30 7.62 -1.46 38.99
N PRO A 31 8.33 -1.10 40.05
CA PRO A 31 7.88 -1.35 41.43
C PRO A 31 6.51 -0.70 41.70
N GLY A 32 5.55 -1.51 42.15
CA GLY A 32 4.21 -1.04 42.50
C GLY A 32 3.19 -1.04 41.34
N GLU A 33 3.59 -1.42 40.16
CA GLU A 33 2.70 -1.61 38.99
C GLU A 33 2.32 -3.10 38.84
N ASN A 34 1.27 -3.37 38.07
CA ASN A 34 0.92 -4.74 37.73
C ASN A 34 2.06 -5.35 36.88
N PRO A 35 2.46 -6.60 37.20
CA PRO A 35 3.56 -7.26 36.51
C PRO A 35 3.29 -7.41 35.02
N ILE A 36 4.25 -7.02 34.21
CA ILE A 36 4.29 -7.29 32.77
C ILE A 36 4.91 -8.68 32.60
N THR A 37 4.24 -9.55 31.86
CA THR A 37 4.67 -10.95 31.66
C THR A 37 5.08 -11.23 30.22
N ASN A 38 5.78 -10.27 29.60
CA ASN A 38 6.29 -10.38 28.23
C ASN A 38 7.83 -10.63 28.23
N TRP A 39 8.47 -10.33 27.10
CA TRP A 39 9.92 -10.41 26.92
C TRP A 39 10.74 -9.70 28.02
N SER A 40 10.20 -8.68 28.68
CA SER A 40 10.90 -7.90 29.72
C SER A 40 11.23 -8.69 30.98
N ILE A 41 10.71 -9.90 31.14
CA ILE A 41 11.11 -10.81 32.24
C ILE A 41 12.57 -11.25 32.09
N SER A 42 13.08 -11.35 30.85
CA SER A 42 14.38 -11.95 30.55
C SER A 42 15.36 -11.03 29.84
N ALA A 43 14.93 -9.82 29.43
CA ALA A 43 15.76 -8.90 28.65
C ALA A 43 15.45 -7.44 28.94
N ASP A 44 16.41 -6.57 28.68
CA ASP A 44 16.25 -5.11 28.73
C ASP A 44 15.92 -4.54 27.34
N PRO A 45 15.27 -3.35 27.27
CA PRO A 45 15.08 -2.64 26.01
C PRO A 45 16.41 -2.38 25.30
N LEU A 46 16.38 -2.46 23.98
CA LEU A 46 17.48 -2.06 23.12
C LEU A 46 17.28 -0.62 22.60
N SER A 47 18.33 -0.04 22.04
CA SER A 47 18.23 1.32 21.45
C SER A 47 19.11 1.47 20.23
N ALA A 48 18.63 2.27 19.26
CA ALA A 48 19.38 2.72 18.10
C ALA A 48 19.05 4.19 17.83
N GLY A 49 20.05 5.06 17.78
CA GLY A 49 19.88 6.49 17.50
C GLY A 49 18.92 7.24 18.43
N GLY A 50 18.77 6.79 19.68
CA GLY A 50 17.82 7.35 20.66
C GLY A 50 16.39 6.77 20.59
N ILE A 51 16.10 5.92 19.64
CA ILE A 51 14.85 5.13 19.58
C ILE A 51 15.02 3.90 20.44
N GLN A 52 14.12 3.70 21.41
CA GLN A 52 14.05 2.48 22.20
C GLN A 52 13.12 1.48 21.53
N PHE A 53 13.46 0.20 21.61
CA PHE A 53 12.65 -0.89 21.06
C PHE A 53 12.84 -2.18 21.85
N ALA A 54 11.87 -3.08 21.76
CA ALA A 54 11.91 -4.37 22.40
C ALA A 54 12.90 -5.33 21.71
N PRO A 55 13.66 -6.16 22.48
CA PRO A 55 14.47 -7.25 21.94
C PRO A 55 13.58 -8.43 21.53
N PHE A 56 12.66 -8.19 20.62
CA PHE A 56 11.60 -9.11 20.22
C PHE A 56 11.55 -9.21 18.69
N ALA A 57 11.19 -10.37 18.16
CA ALA A 57 11.16 -10.61 16.72
C ALA A 57 12.53 -10.24 16.06
N ASN A 58 12.51 -9.61 14.88
CA ASN A 58 13.71 -9.09 14.20
C ASN A 58 13.90 -7.57 14.43
N ASN A 59 13.34 -7.00 15.49
CA ASN A 59 13.35 -5.57 15.77
C ASN A 59 14.76 -4.97 15.76
N GLN A 60 15.74 -5.65 16.37
CA GLN A 60 17.11 -5.14 16.42
C GLN A 60 17.66 -4.83 15.04
N MET A 61 17.57 -5.78 14.11
CA MET A 61 18.03 -5.59 12.74
C MET A 61 17.31 -4.44 12.05
N PHE A 62 16.01 -4.32 12.26
CA PHE A 62 15.16 -3.30 11.64
C PHE A 62 15.49 -1.90 12.15
N PHE A 63 15.49 -1.69 13.47
CA PHE A 63 15.76 -0.38 14.07
C PHE A 63 17.21 0.07 13.85
N GLU A 64 18.21 -0.82 13.97
CA GLU A 64 19.60 -0.51 13.66
C GLU A 64 19.79 -0.06 12.20
N ARG A 65 19.02 -0.59 11.27
CA ARG A 65 19.06 -0.22 9.84
C ARG A 65 18.39 1.13 9.56
N HIS A 66 17.26 1.40 10.20
CA HIS A 66 16.37 2.51 9.79
C HIS A 66 16.36 3.72 10.73
N HIS A 67 16.93 3.64 11.94
CA HIS A 67 16.84 4.70 12.96
C HIS A 67 17.19 6.09 12.46
N GLN A 68 18.14 6.24 11.54
CA GLN A 68 18.57 7.54 11.03
C GLN A 68 17.53 8.26 10.17
N LYS A 69 16.58 7.51 9.61
CA LYS A 69 15.49 8.02 8.74
C LYS A 69 14.12 7.83 9.37
N MET A 70 14.06 7.50 10.66
CA MET A 70 12.84 7.09 11.36
C MET A 70 12.48 8.10 12.46
N LEU A 71 11.19 8.38 12.56
CA LEU A 71 10.57 9.06 13.71
C LEU A 71 9.56 8.09 14.33
N VAL A 72 9.69 7.86 15.64
CA VAL A 72 8.72 7.11 16.45
C VAL A 72 7.92 8.11 17.27
N ILE A 73 6.59 8.02 17.21
CA ILE A 73 5.67 8.85 17.99
C ILE A 73 4.90 7.93 18.92
N ASN A 74 5.27 7.95 20.19
CA ASN A 74 4.63 7.17 21.25
C ASN A 74 3.53 7.96 21.93
N GLY A 75 2.61 7.29 22.65
CA GLY A 75 1.57 7.92 23.44
C GLY A 75 0.38 8.47 22.62
N VAL A 76 0.20 7.99 21.39
CA VAL A 76 -0.98 8.33 20.60
C VAL A 76 -2.19 7.60 21.17
N ASP A 77 -3.15 8.36 21.70
CA ASP A 77 -4.42 7.82 22.20
C ASP A 77 -5.44 7.71 21.06
N MET A 78 -5.81 6.50 20.69
CA MET A 78 -6.81 6.22 19.65
C MET A 78 -8.24 6.45 20.11
N GLN A 79 -8.45 6.74 21.41
CA GLN A 79 -9.75 7.04 22.04
C GLN A 79 -10.81 5.94 21.85
N THR A 80 -10.38 4.73 21.59
CA THR A 80 -11.25 3.59 21.30
C THR A 80 -10.56 2.26 21.56
N ASN A 81 -11.37 1.23 21.83
CA ASN A 81 -10.97 -0.18 21.84
C ASN A 81 -11.71 -0.98 20.74
N SER A 82 -12.35 -0.29 19.80
CA SER A 82 -13.02 -0.90 18.65
C SER A 82 -12.09 -0.86 17.44
N HIS A 83 -11.82 -1.98 16.83
CA HIS A 83 -10.98 -2.08 15.62
C HIS A 83 -11.48 -1.16 14.50
N THR A 84 -12.79 -1.18 14.19
CA THR A 84 -13.36 -0.34 13.14
C THR A 84 -13.12 1.15 13.40
N THR A 85 -13.39 1.61 14.63
CA THR A 85 -13.19 3.02 14.99
C THR A 85 -11.73 3.39 15.03
N GLY A 86 -10.86 2.49 15.51
CA GLY A 86 -9.42 2.70 15.55
C GLY A 86 -8.80 2.79 14.14
N VAL A 87 -9.23 1.95 13.21
CA VAL A 87 -8.83 2.03 11.80
C VAL A 87 -9.25 3.37 11.18
N LEU A 88 -10.49 3.80 11.40
CA LEU A 88 -10.97 5.12 10.96
C LEU A 88 -10.07 6.25 11.48
N HIS A 89 -9.75 6.20 12.79
CA HIS A 89 -8.92 7.22 13.43
C HIS A 89 -7.49 7.22 12.87
N ASN A 90 -6.87 6.05 12.74
CA ASN A 90 -5.50 5.93 12.23
C ASN A 90 -5.37 6.49 10.80
N TRP A 91 -6.37 6.27 9.95
CA TRP A 91 -6.34 6.67 8.56
C TRP A 91 -6.82 8.11 8.32
N SER A 92 -7.87 8.57 9.00
CA SER A 92 -8.50 9.87 8.76
C SER A 92 -8.23 10.91 9.86
N GLY A 93 -7.69 10.51 11.01
CA GLY A 93 -7.57 11.37 12.20
C GLY A 93 -8.93 11.65 12.86
N ARG A 94 -9.96 10.86 12.56
CA ARG A 94 -11.32 11.02 13.10
C ARG A 94 -11.92 9.67 13.49
N ASN A 95 -12.70 9.66 14.58
CA ASN A 95 -13.40 8.48 15.08
C ASN A 95 -14.76 8.23 14.41
N SER A 96 -15.09 8.98 13.37
CA SER A 96 -16.36 8.89 12.65
C SER A 96 -16.13 8.80 11.14
N GLU A 97 -17.07 8.18 10.44
CA GLU A 97 -17.13 8.16 8.98
C GLU A 97 -17.34 9.56 8.38
N GLY A 98 -17.16 9.68 7.07
CA GLY A 98 -17.38 10.92 6.31
C GLY A 98 -16.13 11.80 6.21
N TYR A 99 -14.97 11.28 6.56
CA TYR A 99 -13.68 11.97 6.40
C TYR A 99 -12.76 11.17 5.48
N PRO A 100 -12.08 11.84 4.51
CA PRO A 100 -11.15 11.16 3.63
C PRO A 100 -9.90 10.72 4.39
N VAL A 101 -9.30 9.64 3.93
CA VAL A 101 -8.01 9.16 4.46
C VAL A 101 -6.88 10.11 4.05
N LEU A 102 -5.80 10.11 4.85
CA LEU A 102 -4.63 10.97 4.63
C LEU A 102 -4.03 10.78 3.22
N THR A 103 -3.92 9.56 2.77
CA THR A 103 -3.40 9.21 1.43
C THR A 103 -4.28 9.75 0.29
N ALA A 104 -5.60 9.79 0.48
CA ALA A 104 -6.51 10.42 -0.49
C ALA A 104 -6.33 11.94 -0.53
N LEU A 105 -6.20 12.60 0.62
CA LEU A 105 -5.90 14.04 0.70
C LEU A 105 -4.55 14.38 0.08
N PHE A 106 -3.54 13.55 0.33
CA PHE A 106 -2.21 13.70 -0.24
C PHE A 106 -2.26 13.63 -1.78
N ALA A 107 -2.95 12.62 -2.32
CA ALA A 107 -3.11 12.47 -3.76
C ALA A 107 -3.88 13.64 -4.38
N ALA A 108 -4.96 14.09 -3.75
CA ALA A 108 -5.74 15.23 -4.21
C ALA A 108 -4.94 16.52 -4.26
N HIS A 109 -3.99 16.68 -3.33
CA HIS A 109 -3.12 17.87 -3.28
C HIS A 109 -1.96 17.82 -4.28
N HIS A 110 -1.28 16.67 -4.37
CA HIS A 110 -0.01 16.58 -5.10
C HIS A 110 -0.14 16.15 -6.56
N ALA A 111 -1.08 15.26 -6.88
CA ALA A 111 -1.14 14.66 -8.21
C ALA A 111 -2.58 14.25 -8.62
N PRO A 112 -3.55 15.18 -8.64
CA PRO A 112 -4.96 14.83 -8.88
C PRO A 112 -5.25 14.29 -10.29
N THR A 113 -4.36 14.53 -11.24
CA THR A 113 -4.59 14.23 -12.68
C THR A 113 -3.90 12.97 -13.18
N ILE A 114 -2.93 12.40 -12.42
CA ILE A 114 -2.24 11.18 -12.86
C ILE A 114 -3.19 9.97 -12.88
N PRO A 115 -2.86 8.88 -13.60
CA PRO A 115 -3.79 7.78 -13.88
C PRO A 115 -4.36 7.11 -12.63
N MET A 116 -3.54 6.83 -11.63
CA MET A 116 -3.91 6.16 -10.38
C MET A 116 -3.40 6.96 -9.17
N PRO A 117 -3.91 8.17 -8.93
CA PRO A 117 -3.33 9.09 -7.95
C PRO A 117 -3.25 8.48 -6.55
N TYR A 118 -4.25 7.69 -6.17
CA TYR A 118 -4.33 6.95 -4.92
C TYR A 118 -4.65 5.48 -5.18
N VAL A 119 -3.81 4.59 -4.64
CA VAL A 119 -3.97 3.13 -4.74
C VAL A 119 -4.30 2.55 -3.37
N ASN A 120 -5.32 1.68 -3.30
CA ASN A 120 -5.71 0.99 -2.08
C ASN A 120 -5.68 -0.52 -2.30
N PHE A 121 -4.99 -1.25 -1.40
CA PHE A 121 -4.93 -2.71 -1.41
C PHE A 121 -5.84 -3.37 -0.37
N GLY A 122 -6.57 -2.59 0.38
CA GLY A 122 -7.47 -3.06 1.43
C GLY A 122 -7.54 -2.07 2.58
N GLY A 123 -8.27 -2.42 3.63
CA GLY A 123 -8.48 -1.55 4.78
C GLY A 123 -9.49 -0.43 4.50
N PHE A 124 -9.35 0.67 5.19
CA PHE A 124 -10.25 1.81 5.12
C PHE A 124 -9.78 2.80 4.05
N GLY A 125 -10.40 2.75 2.88
CA GLY A 125 -10.03 3.56 1.72
C GLY A 125 -11.03 4.68 1.39
N ALA A 126 -11.58 5.39 2.39
CA ALA A 126 -12.55 6.45 2.15
C ALA A 126 -11.91 7.67 1.48
N THR A 127 -12.44 8.08 0.35
CA THR A 127 -11.96 9.27 -0.37
C THR A 127 -12.89 10.46 -0.21
N GLU A 128 -14.12 10.25 0.21
CA GLU A 128 -15.17 11.28 0.28
C GLU A 128 -15.26 12.13 -1.00
N ASN A 129 -14.98 11.51 -2.13
CA ASN A 129 -14.95 12.12 -3.48
C ASN A 129 -13.92 13.24 -3.69
N VAL A 130 -12.93 13.40 -2.80
CA VAL A 130 -11.85 14.40 -3.01
C VAL A 130 -10.87 13.97 -4.10
N ILE A 131 -10.75 12.65 -4.33
CA ILE A 131 -9.93 12.06 -5.37
C ILE A 131 -10.51 10.72 -5.83
N ARG A 132 -10.26 10.36 -7.08
CA ARG A 132 -10.48 8.98 -7.53
C ARG A 132 -9.43 8.04 -6.93
N TYR A 133 -9.79 6.80 -6.65
CA TYR A 133 -8.85 5.78 -6.20
C TYR A 133 -8.95 4.53 -7.05
N THR A 134 -7.86 3.78 -7.05
CA THR A 134 -7.78 2.49 -7.71
C THR A 134 -7.61 1.41 -6.65
N ARG A 135 -8.53 0.45 -6.59
CA ARG A 135 -8.35 -0.73 -5.77
C ARG A 135 -7.60 -1.78 -6.58
N LEU A 136 -6.49 -2.24 -6.04
CA LEU A 136 -5.68 -3.31 -6.62
C LEU A 136 -5.68 -4.53 -5.69
N GLU A 137 -5.49 -5.69 -6.30
CA GLU A 137 -5.22 -6.94 -5.62
C GLU A 137 -3.80 -7.40 -5.96
N GLY A 138 -3.22 -8.25 -5.12
CA GLY A 138 -1.81 -8.61 -5.20
C GLY A 138 -1.43 -9.58 -6.33
N ASN A 139 -2.15 -9.59 -7.47
CA ASN A 139 -1.83 -10.45 -8.61
C ASN A 139 -1.33 -9.65 -9.83
N PRO A 140 -0.01 -9.59 -10.08
CA PRO A 140 0.57 -8.84 -11.19
C PRO A 140 0.13 -9.31 -12.58
N ASP A 141 -0.18 -10.61 -12.79
CA ASP A 141 -0.57 -11.12 -14.11
C ASP A 141 -1.96 -10.66 -14.51
N GLN A 142 -2.91 -10.71 -13.57
CA GLN A 142 -4.24 -10.19 -13.83
C GLN A 142 -4.18 -8.69 -14.10
N LEU A 143 -3.32 -7.96 -13.39
CA LEU A 143 -3.12 -6.55 -13.61
C LEU A 143 -2.53 -6.28 -14.99
N ARG A 144 -1.51 -7.04 -15.44
CA ARG A 144 -0.97 -6.93 -16.82
C ARG A 144 -2.04 -7.13 -17.88
N GLN A 145 -2.91 -8.13 -17.74
CA GLN A 145 -4.00 -8.37 -18.70
C GLN A 145 -4.95 -7.17 -18.81
N VAL A 146 -5.23 -6.50 -17.70
CA VAL A 146 -6.07 -5.28 -17.69
C VAL A 146 -5.34 -4.10 -18.33
N LEU A 147 -4.05 -3.94 -18.05
CA LEU A 147 -3.23 -2.83 -18.56
C LEU A 147 -2.95 -2.97 -20.07
N GLU A 148 -2.79 -4.20 -20.56
CA GLU A 148 -2.48 -4.51 -21.95
C GLU A 148 -3.53 -5.44 -22.59
N PRO A 149 -4.80 -5.01 -22.66
CA PRO A 149 -5.90 -5.86 -23.12
C PRO A 149 -5.82 -6.24 -24.61
N ASN A 150 -4.87 -5.69 -25.35
CA ASN A 150 -4.63 -6.03 -26.76
C ASN A 150 -3.73 -7.27 -26.90
N ILE A 151 -3.07 -7.70 -25.86
CA ILE A 151 -2.25 -8.92 -25.86
C ILE A 151 -3.16 -10.13 -25.72
N LYS A 152 -3.05 -11.06 -26.65
CA LYS A 152 -3.80 -12.31 -26.69
C LYS A 152 -3.15 -13.32 -25.76
N GLY A 153 -3.57 -13.31 -24.50
CA GLY A 153 -3.08 -14.21 -23.46
C GLY A 153 -1.66 -13.83 -23.01
N TYR A 154 -1.49 -13.54 -21.73
CA TYR A 154 -0.20 -13.68 -21.10
C TYR A 154 -0.02 -15.18 -20.86
N TYR A 155 0.54 -15.87 -21.82
CA TYR A 155 1.02 -17.20 -21.59
C TYR A 155 2.19 -17.11 -20.62
N THR A 156 2.06 -17.69 -19.45
CA THR A 156 3.22 -18.25 -18.76
C THR A 156 3.90 -19.16 -19.76
N PRO A 157 5.19 -19.02 -20.05
CA PRO A 157 5.89 -19.92 -20.92
C PRO A 157 5.76 -21.33 -20.33
N HIS A 158 4.89 -22.16 -20.89
CA HIS A 158 5.04 -23.59 -20.73
C HIS A 158 6.34 -23.98 -21.45
N GLU A 159 7.19 -24.76 -20.83
CA GLU A 159 8.53 -25.17 -21.25
C GLU A 159 8.66 -25.67 -22.72
N ASN A 160 7.63 -25.61 -23.53
CA ASN A 160 7.59 -26.13 -24.89
C ASN A 160 6.90 -25.22 -25.93
N ASN A 161 6.68 -23.94 -25.67
CA ASN A 161 6.11 -23.05 -26.69
C ASN A 161 7.10 -21.94 -27.06
N ASP A 162 7.71 -22.07 -28.24
CA ASP A 162 8.57 -21.12 -28.96
C ASP A 162 7.81 -19.82 -29.39
N TYR A 163 7.06 -19.15 -28.51
CA TYR A 163 6.43 -17.87 -28.82
C TYR A 163 7.19 -16.75 -28.08
N ASP A 164 8.26 -16.30 -28.72
CA ASP A 164 9.09 -15.21 -28.22
C ASP A 164 8.46 -13.83 -28.36
N GLU A 165 7.28 -13.69 -29.03
CA GLU A 165 6.65 -12.40 -29.24
C GLU A 165 5.17 -12.41 -28.81
N PRO A 166 4.68 -11.32 -28.19
CA PRO A 166 3.27 -11.21 -27.82
C PRO A 166 2.37 -11.17 -29.06
N ILE A 167 1.34 -12.00 -29.06
CA ILE A 167 0.31 -11.99 -30.11
C ILE A 167 -0.73 -10.93 -29.74
N TYR A 168 -1.00 -10.04 -30.67
CA TYR A 168 -1.98 -8.96 -30.50
C TYR A 168 -3.32 -9.28 -31.15
N TYR A 169 -4.43 -8.83 -30.53
CA TYR A 169 -5.78 -8.93 -31.14
C TYR A 169 -5.96 -7.97 -32.31
N THR A 170 -5.34 -6.78 -32.22
CA THR A 170 -5.44 -5.71 -33.21
C THR A 170 -4.08 -5.14 -33.51
N THR A 171 -3.86 -4.72 -34.76
CA THR A 171 -2.63 -4.04 -35.16
C THR A 171 -2.53 -2.62 -34.58
N SER A 172 -1.36 -2.01 -34.64
CA SER A 172 -1.16 -0.63 -34.22
C SER A 172 -1.98 0.36 -35.03
N GLU A 173 -2.11 0.12 -36.33
CA GLU A 173 -2.92 0.93 -37.26
C GLU A 173 -4.41 0.86 -36.93
N GLU A 174 -4.91 -0.33 -36.63
CA GLU A 174 -6.30 -0.54 -36.20
C GLU A 174 -6.58 0.14 -34.85
N LEU A 175 -5.65 0.09 -33.89
CA LEU A 175 -5.78 0.80 -32.63
C LEU A 175 -5.79 2.32 -32.80
N GLU A 176 -4.94 2.86 -33.69
CA GLU A 176 -4.94 4.28 -34.02
C GLU A 176 -6.26 4.72 -34.64
N LEU A 177 -6.76 3.93 -35.61
CA LEU A 177 -8.05 4.17 -36.27
C LEU A 177 -9.21 4.14 -35.26
N LEU A 178 -9.25 3.16 -34.39
CA LEU A 178 -10.24 3.07 -33.29
C LEU A 178 -10.14 4.30 -32.37
N GLY A 179 -8.93 4.73 -32.02
CA GLY A 179 -8.69 5.93 -31.21
C GLY A 179 -9.24 7.20 -31.90
N LYS A 180 -9.01 7.35 -33.20
CA LYS A 180 -9.55 8.46 -33.99
C LYS A 180 -11.09 8.51 -33.98
N TYR A 181 -11.75 7.37 -34.19
CA TYR A 181 -13.21 7.28 -34.14
C TYR A 181 -13.79 7.55 -32.76
N ARG A 182 -13.12 7.06 -31.71
CA ARG A 182 -13.53 7.31 -30.31
C ARG A 182 -13.47 8.80 -29.99
N ARG A 183 -12.36 9.49 -30.31
CA ARG A 183 -12.22 10.92 -30.08
C ARG A 183 -13.28 11.72 -30.86
N ALA A 184 -13.52 11.39 -32.12
CA ALA A 184 -14.55 12.05 -32.95
C ALA A 184 -15.97 11.83 -32.39
N ARG A 185 -16.27 10.64 -31.86
CA ARG A 185 -17.55 10.36 -31.17
C ARG A 185 -17.68 11.16 -29.90
N PHE A 186 -16.63 11.21 -29.09
CA PHE A 186 -16.59 11.98 -27.84
C PHE A 186 -16.86 13.47 -28.11
N GLN A 187 -16.13 14.08 -29.04
CA GLN A 187 -16.33 15.49 -29.42
C GLN A 187 -17.78 15.79 -29.82
N ARG A 188 -18.42 14.88 -30.58
CA ARG A 188 -19.84 15.01 -30.93
C ARG A 188 -20.76 14.91 -29.70
N LEU A 189 -20.45 14.05 -28.74
CA LEU A 189 -21.24 13.92 -27.52
C LEU A 189 -21.12 15.16 -26.63
N MET A 190 -19.92 15.71 -26.50
CA MET A 190 -19.68 16.93 -25.70
C MET A 190 -20.33 18.19 -26.30
N GLN A 191 -20.50 18.21 -27.61
CA GLN A 191 -21.23 19.30 -28.32
C GLN A 191 -22.75 19.22 -28.10
N ASN A 192 -23.26 18.16 -27.50
CA ASN A 192 -24.67 18.01 -27.21
C ASN A 192 -25.05 18.80 -25.95
N ASN A 193 -25.67 19.98 -26.15
CA ASN A 193 -26.13 20.86 -25.04
C ASN A 193 -27.22 20.27 -24.13
N GLN A 194 -27.60 19.00 -24.32
CA GLN A 194 -28.59 18.30 -23.52
C GLN A 194 -27.97 17.40 -22.44
N LEU A 195 -26.65 17.32 -22.36
CA LEU A 195 -25.96 16.53 -21.32
C LEU A 195 -26.20 17.16 -19.94
N LEU A 196 -26.60 16.34 -18.98
CA LEU A 196 -26.60 16.74 -17.57
C LEU A 196 -25.15 16.92 -17.09
N SER A 197 -24.92 17.77 -16.11
CA SER A 197 -23.58 18.02 -15.55
C SER A 197 -22.86 16.72 -15.12
N ARG A 198 -23.61 15.75 -14.57
CA ARG A 198 -23.07 14.44 -14.19
C ARG A 198 -22.67 13.59 -15.41
N GLU A 199 -23.42 13.68 -16.50
CA GLU A 199 -23.10 12.94 -17.73
C GLU A 199 -21.85 13.52 -18.42
N ALA A 200 -21.73 14.86 -18.43
CA ALA A 200 -20.53 15.52 -18.91
C ALA A 200 -19.29 15.14 -18.09
N GLN A 201 -19.38 15.17 -16.76
CA GLN A 201 -18.30 14.71 -15.86
C GLN A 201 -17.89 13.26 -16.09
N ASN A 202 -18.87 12.35 -16.25
CA ASN A 202 -18.59 10.94 -16.53
C ASN A 202 -17.93 10.75 -17.91
N LEU A 203 -18.30 11.57 -18.87
CA LEU A 203 -17.75 11.53 -20.21
C LEU A 203 -16.29 12.06 -20.23
N ASP A 204 -16.00 13.15 -19.49
CA ASP A 204 -14.63 13.65 -19.29
C ASP A 204 -13.76 12.61 -18.60
N ALA A 205 -14.23 12.02 -17.51
CA ALA A 205 -13.50 10.95 -16.81
C ALA A 205 -13.23 9.72 -17.70
N TYR A 206 -14.14 9.40 -18.62
CA TYR A 206 -13.93 8.33 -19.59
C TYR A 206 -12.83 8.67 -20.60
N VAL A 207 -12.77 9.91 -21.06
CA VAL A 207 -11.72 10.36 -21.97
C VAL A 207 -10.37 10.40 -21.29
N ASP A 208 -10.30 10.96 -20.10
CA ASP A 208 -9.08 10.97 -19.29
C ASP A 208 -8.53 9.54 -19.12
N ALA A 209 -9.41 8.56 -18.82
CA ALA A 209 -9.01 7.17 -18.67
C ALA A 209 -8.45 6.56 -19.98
N ILE A 210 -8.96 6.98 -21.15
CA ILE A 210 -8.45 6.52 -22.44
C ILE A 210 -7.12 7.21 -22.80
N GLU A 211 -6.98 8.49 -22.53
CA GLU A 211 -5.78 9.27 -22.83
C GLU A 211 -4.62 8.85 -21.94
N ASN A 212 -4.88 8.58 -20.66
CA ASN A 212 -3.91 8.06 -19.70
C ASN A 212 -3.50 6.59 -19.92
N ARG A 213 -4.09 5.92 -20.91
CA ARG A 213 -3.80 4.50 -21.21
C ARG A 213 -2.33 4.24 -21.55
N ASN A 214 -1.66 5.19 -22.21
CA ASN A 214 -0.24 5.03 -22.57
C ASN A 214 0.67 5.10 -21.34
N GLU A 215 0.33 5.91 -20.35
CA GLU A 215 1.04 5.97 -19.06
C GLU A 215 0.84 4.68 -18.27
N LEU A 216 -0.38 4.13 -18.29
CA LEU A 216 -0.66 2.82 -17.67
C LEU A 216 0.07 1.66 -18.36
N LYS A 217 0.35 1.74 -19.65
CA LYS A 217 1.19 0.75 -20.34
C LYS A 217 2.62 0.77 -19.83
N SER A 218 3.19 1.93 -19.51
CA SER A 218 4.51 2.02 -18.93
C SER A 218 4.54 1.33 -17.56
N PHE A 219 3.47 1.41 -16.78
CA PHE A 219 3.34 0.70 -15.51
C PHE A 219 3.48 -0.82 -15.67
N ALA A 220 2.90 -1.40 -16.73
CA ALA A 220 3.00 -2.83 -16.98
C ALA A 220 4.46 -3.32 -17.12
N SER A 221 5.36 -2.49 -17.65
CA SER A 221 6.78 -2.82 -17.79
C SER A 221 7.58 -2.81 -16.49
N TYR A 222 7.05 -2.16 -15.45
CA TYR A 222 7.65 -2.14 -14.10
C TYR A 222 7.12 -3.25 -13.19
N LEU A 223 6.05 -3.94 -13.57
CA LEU A 223 5.50 -5.03 -12.76
C LEU A 223 6.50 -6.21 -12.71
N PRO A 224 6.62 -6.89 -11.57
CA PRO A 224 7.53 -8.02 -11.44
C PRO A 224 7.16 -9.14 -12.40
N THR A 225 8.16 -9.74 -13.03
CA THR A 225 8.01 -10.97 -13.83
C THR A 225 7.68 -12.16 -12.92
N SER A 226 7.33 -13.32 -13.48
CA SER A 226 7.07 -14.52 -12.69
C SER A 226 8.23 -14.90 -11.77
N ASP A 227 9.47 -14.71 -12.25
CA ASP A 227 10.70 -15.10 -11.53
C ASP A 227 11.09 -14.07 -10.45
N GLU A 228 10.61 -12.82 -10.58
CA GLU A 228 10.87 -11.74 -9.63
C GLU A 228 9.82 -11.65 -8.52
N ARG A 229 8.76 -12.43 -8.62
CA ARG A 229 7.70 -12.42 -7.62
C ARG A 229 8.18 -12.95 -6.30
N ILE A 230 7.81 -12.26 -5.26
CA ILE A 230 7.98 -12.74 -3.91
C ILE A 230 6.73 -13.53 -3.54
N GLU A 231 6.90 -14.85 -3.39
CA GLU A 231 5.87 -15.72 -2.82
C GLU A 231 5.98 -15.65 -1.30
N ASP A 232 4.92 -15.20 -0.66
CA ASP A 232 4.85 -15.19 0.78
C ASP A 232 4.54 -16.59 1.34
N ALA A 233 4.96 -16.82 2.58
CA ALA A 233 4.61 -18.04 3.28
C ALA A 233 3.06 -18.21 3.32
N PRO A 234 2.51 -19.41 3.08
CA PRO A 234 1.07 -19.65 2.96
C PRO A 234 0.22 -19.22 4.16
N MET A 235 0.84 -18.96 5.31
CA MET A 235 0.18 -18.60 6.56
C MET A 235 0.00 -17.09 6.74
N ILE A 236 0.55 -16.24 5.86
CA ILE A 236 0.48 -14.78 6.00
C ILE A 236 -0.43 -14.22 4.92
N TYR A 237 -1.59 -13.72 5.32
CA TYR A 237 -2.57 -13.09 4.46
C TYR A 237 -2.96 -11.72 5.05
N PRO A 238 -3.06 -10.65 4.25
CA PRO A 238 -2.81 -10.57 2.81
C PRO A 238 -1.31 -10.58 2.46
N ASN A 239 -0.97 -11.02 1.26
CA ASN A 239 0.39 -11.03 0.70
C ASN A 239 0.93 -9.59 0.54
N MET A 240 1.51 -9.04 1.60
CA MET A 240 1.94 -7.64 1.64
C MET A 240 3.17 -7.40 0.76
N LYS A 241 4.10 -8.34 0.67
CA LYS A 241 5.31 -8.17 -0.15
C LYS A 241 4.98 -8.09 -1.65
N ALA A 242 3.99 -8.87 -2.13
CA ALA A 242 3.49 -8.73 -3.50
C ALA A 242 2.81 -7.38 -3.73
N GLN A 243 2.03 -6.88 -2.77
CA GLN A 243 1.44 -5.55 -2.84
C GLN A 243 2.52 -4.46 -2.88
N VAL A 244 3.58 -4.61 -2.07
CA VAL A 244 4.76 -3.71 -2.10
C VAL A 244 5.42 -3.71 -3.48
N GLN A 245 5.59 -4.85 -4.13
CA GLN A 245 6.14 -4.91 -5.50
C GLN A 245 5.26 -4.14 -6.50
N ILE A 246 3.94 -4.32 -6.42
CA ILE A 246 3.00 -3.64 -7.34
C ILE A 246 3.01 -2.12 -7.12
N ILE A 247 2.94 -1.65 -5.87
CA ILE A 247 2.94 -0.20 -5.63
C ILE A 247 4.29 0.44 -5.96
N SER A 248 5.39 -0.27 -5.72
CA SER A 248 6.72 0.19 -6.11
C SER A 248 6.84 0.35 -7.63
N ALA A 249 6.26 -0.57 -8.39
CA ALA A 249 6.15 -0.46 -9.85
C ALA A 249 5.31 0.77 -10.26
N ALA A 250 4.18 1.05 -9.58
CA ALA A 250 3.35 2.22 -9.86
C ALA A 250 4.05 3.55 -9.52
N PHE A 251 4.81 3.60 -8.43
CA PHE A 251 5.62 4.76 -8.06
C PHE A 251 6.78 4.97 -9.05
N SER A 252 7.48 3.91 -9.45
CA SER A 252 8.55 3.96 -10.45
C SER A 252 8.04 4.41 -11.82
N ALA A 253 6.87 3.95 -12.22
CA ALA A 253 6.22 4.39 -13.47
C ALA A 253 5.67 5.83 -13.38
N GLY A 254 5.58 6.41 -12.17
CA GLY A 254 5.01 7.75 -11.95
C GLY A 254 3.51 7.83 -12.21
N VAL A 255 2.79 6.72 -12.10
CA VAL A 255 1.33 6.67 -12.31
C VAL A 255 0.54 6.76 -11.01
N SER A 256 1.22 6.69 -9.86
CA SER A 256 0.63 6.85 -8.52
C SER A 256 1.50 7.75 -7.65
N CYS A 257 0.91 8.42 -6.67
CA CYS A 257 1.65 9.21 -5.67
C CYS A 257 1.35 8.81 -4.22
N SER A 258 0.30 8.04 -3.98
CA SER A 258 0.00 7.55 -2.64
C SER A 258 -0.64 6.17 -2.65
N ALA A 259 -0.41 5.40 -1.57
CA ALA A 259 -1.03 4.10 -1.41
C ALA A 259 -1.25 3.71 0.05
N ASP A 260 -2.21 2.78 0.25
CA ASP A 260 -2.48 2.11 1.51
C ASP A 260 -2.23 0.62 1.39
N LEU A 261 -1.46 0.09 2.34
CA LEU A 261 -1.25 -1.34 2.55
C LEU A 261 -1.80 -1.75 3.92
N GLN A 262 -2.19 -3.00 4.04
CA GLN A 262 -2.68 -3.56 5.30
C GLN A 262 -2.07 -4.93 5.56
N LEU A 263 -1.60 -5.15 6.78
CA LEU A 263 -1.21 -6.45 7.30
C LEU A 263 -2.10 -6.80 8.49
N GLY A 264 -2.96 -7.80 8.33
CA GLY A 264 -3.83 -8.31 9.39
C GLY A 264 -3.14 -9.34 10.28
N GLY A 265 -3.85 -9.75 11.35
CA GLY A 265 -3.43 -10.83 12.24
C GLY A 265 -2.90 -10.37 13.59
N PHE A 266 -2.79 -9.07 13.85
CA PHE A 266 -2.31 -8.53 15.13
C PHE A 266 -3.34 -8.63 16.28
N ASP A 267 -4.56 -9.05 15.98
CA ASP A 267 -5.59 -9.32 17.01
C ASP A 267 -5.34 -10.64 17.74
N THR A 268 -4.27 -10.67 18.52
CA THR A 268 -3.82 -11.86 19.26
C THR A 268 -4.44 -11.89 20.65
N HIS A 269 -5.37 -12.80 20.88
CA HIS A 269 -6.02 -13.01 22.18
C HIS A 269 -5.45 -14.18 22.97
N ASP A 270 -4.66 -15.03 22.32
CA ASP A 270 -4.01 -16.21 22.85
C ASP A 270 -2.67 -16.44 22.17
N ASP A 271 -1.77 -17.18 22.77
CA ASP A 271 -0.45 -17.55 22.21
C ASP A 271 0.29 -16.35 21.57
N HIS A 272 0.26 -15.22 22.27
CA HIS A 272 0.63 -13.92 21.75
C HIS A 272 2.02 -13.91 21.09
N ASP A 273 3.05 -14.37 21.80
CA ASP A 273 4.42 -14.29 21.32
C ASP A 273 4.65 -15.09 20.04
N ASN A 274 4.10 -16.33 20.00
CA ASN A 274 4.26 -17.20 18.85
C ASN A 274 3.50 -16.70 17.60
N ARG A 275 2.46 -15.91 17.79
CA ARG A 275 1.66 -15.32 16.71
C ARG A 275 2.14 -13.93 16.31
N HIS A 276 2.53 -13.11 17.29
CA HIS A 276 2.87 -11.71 17.08
C HIS A 276 4.30 -11.52 16.55
N ALA A 277 5.27 -12.31 17.04
CA ALA A 277 6.66 -12.19 16.61
C ALA A 277 6.87 -12.45 15.10
N PRO A 278 6.27 -13.49 14.50
CA PRO A 278 6.34 -13.67 13.04
C PRO A 278 5.71 -12.53 12.25
N LEU A 279 4.58 -11.97 12.73
CA LEU A 279 3.92 -10.84 12.08
C LEU A 279 4.77 -9.56 12.12
N LEU A 280 5.37 -9.24 13.27
CA LEU A 280 6.30 -8.11 13.37
C LEU A 280 7.53 -8.31 12.48
N SER A 281 8.10 -9.52 12.46
CA SER A 281 9.21 -9.85 11.56
C SER A 281 8.83 -9.63 10.11
N TYR A 282 7.66 -10.10 9.71
CA TYR A 282 7.17 -9.95 8.33
C TYR A 282 6.87 -8.48 7.98
N LEU A 283 6.30 -7.70 8.92
CA LEU A 283 6.10 -6.27 8.76
C LEU A 283 7.43 -5.55 8.51
N ASN A 284 8.42 -5.80 9.37
CA ASN A 284 9.75 -5.21 9.26
C ASN A 284 10.42 -5.55 7.92
N GLU A 285 10.39 -6.82 7.51
CA GLU A 285 10.91 -7.27 6.22
C GLU A 285 10.18 -6.64 5.04
N SER A 286 8.87 -6.45 5.15
CA SER A 286 8.08 -5.78 4.11
C SER A 286 8.44 -4.30 3.97
N ILE A 287 8.74 -3.62 5.09
CA ILE A 287 9.23 -2.24 5.08
C ILE A 287 10.66 -2.17 4.52
N ASP A 288 11.53 -3.13 4.88
CA ASP A 288 12.84 -3.27 4.25
C ASP A 288 12.73 -3.38 2.73
N LEU A 289 11.81 -4.21 2.24
CA LEU A 289 11.53 -4.36 0.81
C LEU A 289 11.05 -3.06 0.17
N VAL A 290 10.17 -2.29 0.86
CA VAL A 290 9.73 -0.97 0.37
C VAL A 290 10.94 -0.08 0.09
N TRP A 291 11.88 0.01 1.04
CA TRP A 291 13.07 0.86 0.88
C TRP A 291 14.04 0.33 -0.17
N GLN A 292 14.26 -0.97 -0.26
CA GLN A 292 15.09 -1.59 -1.30
C GLN A 292 14.54 -1.28 -2.71
N LEU A 293 13.23 -1.42 -2.90
CA LEU A 293 12.60 -1.11 -4.19
C LEU A 293 12.56 0.39 -4.46
N ALA A 294 12.42 1.23 -3.43
CA ALA A 294 12.46 2.68 -3.58
C ALA A 294 13.85 3.18 -3.98
N GLU A 295 14.91 2.60 -3.42
CA GLU A 295 16.29 2.90 -3.80
C GLU A 295 16.59 2.42 -5.24
N ALA A 296 16.19 1.20 -5.58
CA ALA A 296 16.35 0.66 -6.93
C ALA A 296 15.55 1.45 -7.97
N GLY A 297 14.35 1.92 -7.63
CA GLY A 297 13.49 2.75 -8.48
C GLY A 297 13.87 4.24 -8.50
N GLY A 298 14.84 4.68 -7.69
CA GLY A 298 15.33 6.06 -7.66
C GLY A 298 14.34 7.09 -7.09
N TYR A 299 13.45 6.66 -6.17
CA TYR A 299 12.46 7.54 -5.55
C TYR A 299 12.51 7.55 -4.00
N ALA A 300 13.51 6.92 -3.39
CA ALA A 300 13.61 6.81 -1.93
C ALA A 300 13.68 8.16 -1.20
N ASP A 301 14.28 9.17 -1.81
CA ASP A 301 14.40 10.54 -1.30
C ASP A 301 13.06 11.30 -1.27
N ARG A 302 12.06 10.83 -2.01
CA ARG A 302 10.74 11.43 -2.13
C ARG A 302 9.65 10.64 -1.38
N LEU A 303 9.98 9.45 -0.86
CA LEU A 303 9.03 8.55 -0.23
C LEU A 303 8.94 8.82 1.27
N THR A 304 7.71 8.98 1.75
CA THR A 304 7.36 8.93 3.18
C THR A 304 6.55 7.67 3.45
N VAL A 305 6.95 6.90 4.46
CA VAL A 305 6.22 5.72 4.92
C VAL A 305 5.65 6.01 6.31
N VAL A 306 4.35 5.85 6.47
CA VAL A 306 3.64 6.00 7.75
C VAL A 306 3.11 4.64 8.16
N ILE A 307 3.38 4.23 9.39
CA ILE A 307 2.99 2.92 9.92
C ILE A 307 2.22 3.16 11.21
N GLY A 308 1.08 2.53 11.35
CA GLY A 308 0.25 2.61 12.54
C GLY A 308 -0.66 1.41 12.69
N SER A 309 -1.40 1.38 13.79
CA SER A 309 -2.40 0.37 14.08
C SER A 309 -3.66 1.04 14.60
N ASP A 310 -4.74 0.29 14.67
CA ASP A 310 -6.04 0.73 15.17
C ASP A 310 -6.02 1.07 16.68
N PHE A 311 -5.20 0.40 17.46
CA PHE A 311 -4.84 0.69 18.86
C PHE A 311 -3.66 -0.22 19.27
N SER A 312 -3.30 -0.25 20.57
CA SER A 312 -2.27 -1.13 21.10
C SER A 312 -2.85 -2.24 21.96
N ARG A 313 -2.15 -3.38 22.03
CA ARG A 313 -2.38 -4.39 23.04
C ARG A 313 -1.97 -3.88 24.42
N THR A 314 -2.60 -4.42 25.47
CA THR A 314 -2.19 -4.16 26.85
C THR A 314 -0.85 -4.83 27.13
N PRO A 315 0.01 -4.23 27.97
CA PRO A 315 1.32 -4.82 28.29
C PRO A 315 1.21 -6.06 29.20
N ASN A 316 0.02 -6.43 29.65
CA ASN A 316 -0.23 -7.55 30.52
C ASN A 316 -0.85 -8.70 29.72
N TYR A 317 -0.18 -9.85 29.69
CA TYR A 317 -0.76 -11.05 29.14
C TYR A 317 -1.91 -11.53 30.05
N ASN A 318 -3.02 -11.89 29.41
CA ASN A 318 -4.09 -12.55 30.12
C ASN A 318 -3.55 -13.86 30.67
N SER A 319 -3.75 -14.11 31.99
CA SER A 319 -3.47 -15.41 32.55
C SER A 319 -4.36 -16.44 31.87
N GLN A 320 -3.77 -17.28 31.04
CA GLN A 320 -4.39 -18.52 30.61
C GLN A 320 -4.30 -19.57 31.68
#